data_7688a19b50036198f943c4afe5955c37
#
_entry.id   7688a19b50036198f943c4afe5955c37
#
_cell.length_a   1.000
_cell.length_b   1.000
_cell.length_c   1.000
_cell.angle_alpha   90.00
_cell.angle_beta   90.00
_cell.angle_gamma   90.00
#
_symmetry.space_group_name_H-M   'P 1'
#
loop_
_entity.id
_entity.type
_entity.pdbx_description
1 polymer ?
#
loop_
_entity_poly.entity_id
_entity_poly.type
_entity_poly.pdbx_seq_one_letter_code
_entity_poly.pdbx_strand_id
1 'polypeptide(L)'
;MHHTSLENMDRCIRAYLPQGHIAAVDLGSYDVNGSYRGLFPARVQYTGYDLEPGPGVDHVLADPYVLPMADASVDLVVSGQMLEHCPQFWRLFPEIARVLRPGGMAFVIAPSAGPIHRYPTDNYRFYPDAYAALADYAGLRLVDCWLDPRGMWRDLVGVFQKGGDVQRLTAPPVAEVVAVQNDETPADLPAAEVGQGPRTSHEVLDLLHRHLQPALYVEI
;
A
#
# COMPACT_ATOMS: atom_id res chain seq x y z
N MET A 1 -12.80 -5.33 1.86
CA MET A 1 -11.68 -6.16 1.37
C MET A 1 -12.16 -7.01 0.21
N HIS A 2 -11.31 -7.43 -0.73
CA HIS A 2 -11.67 -8.23 -1.90
C HIS A 2 -10.74 -9.45 -2.04
N HIS A 3 -11.10 -10.40 -2.91
CA HIS A 3 -10.45 -11.71 -2.99
C HIS A 3 -8.94 -11.63 -3.29
N THR A 4 -8.52 -10.79 -4.26
CA THR A 4 -7.09 -10.63 -4.59
C THR A 4 -6.28 -10.09 -3.41
N SER A 5 -6.86 -9.22 -2.58
CA SER A 5 -6.20 -8.71 -1.37
C SER A 5 -5.97 -9.81 -0.33
N LEU A 6 -6.93 -10.73 -0.14
CA LEU A 6 -6.78 -11.89 0.73
C LEU A 6 -5.69 -12.85 0.22
N GLU A 7 -5.68 -13.14 -1.08
CA GLU A 7 -4.66 -13.99 -1.71
C GLU A 7 -3.25 -13.37 -1.61
N ASN A 8 -3.14 -12.06 -1.81
CA ASN A 8 -1.87 -11.35 -1.68
C ASN A 8 -1.36 -11.37 -0.23
N MET A 9 -2.26 -11.21 0.76
CA MET A 9 -1.88 -11.32 2.17
C MET A 9 -1.46 -12.76 2.53
N ASP A 10 -2.19 -13.79 2.07
CA ASP A 10 -1.78 -15.19 2.26
C ASP A 10 -0.40 -15.47 1.66
N ARG A 11 -0.11 -14.88 0.49
CA ARG A 11 1.22 -14.95 -0.11
C ARG A 11 2.30 -14.30 0.76
N CYS A 12 2.05 -13.11 1.31
CA CYS A 12 2.97 -12.47 2.25
C CYS A 12 3.22 -13.35 3.47
N ILE A 13 2.15 -13.92 4.05
CA ILE A 13 2.23 -14.81 5.22
C ILE A 13 3.09 -16.04 4.91
N ARG A 14 2.84 -16.72 3.80
CA ARG A 14 3.62 -17.92 3.40
C ARG A 14 5.09 -17.62 3.15
N ALA A 15 5.40 -16.45 2.59
CA ALA A 15 6.76 -16.11 2.19
C ALA A 15 7.59 -15.47 3.31
N TYR A 16 6.95 -14.71 4.20
CA TYR A 16 7.66 -13.77 5.07
C TYR A 16 7.23 -13.82 6.54
N LEU A 17 6.18 -14.58 6.93
CA LEU A 17 5.75 -14.63 8.33
C LEU A 17 6.88 -15.18 9.20
N PRO A 18 7.38 -14.43 10.21
CA PRO A 18 8.44 -14.91 11.08
C PRO A 18 8.07 -16.20 11.80
N GLN A 19 9.08 -16.98 12.20
CA GLN A 19 8.87 -18.21 12.96
C GLN A 19 8.62 -17.89 14.45
N GLY A 20 8.07 -18.85 15.18
CA GLY A 20 7.81 -18.72 16.61
C GLY A 20 6.45 -18.09 16.94
N HIS A 21 6.32 -17.58 18.13
CA HIS A 21 5.13 -16.85 18.59
C HIS A 21 5.20 -15.41 18.11
N ILE A 22 4.16 -14.93 17.46
CA ILE A 22 4.15 -13.65 16.76
C ILE A 22 3.06 -12.76 17.33
N ALA A 23 3.42 -11.54 17.73
CA ALA A 23 2.49 -10.47 18.00
C ALA A 23 2.23 -9.68 16.70
N ALA A 24 1.04 -9.85 16.13
CA ALA A 24 0.61 -9.19 14.90
C ALA A 24 -0.45 -8.13 15.18
N VAL A 25 -0.32 -6.99 14.53
CA VAL A 25 -1.25 -5.86 14.59
C VAL A 25 -1.80 -5.59 13.20
N ASP A 26 -3.12 -5.48 13.07
CA ASP A 26 -3.81 -5.10 11.83
C ASP A 26 -4.34 -3.67 11.97
N LEU A 27 -3.87 -2.78 11.08
CA LEU A 27 -4.29 -1.38 11.01
C LEU A 27 -5.33 -1.21 9.91
N GLY A 28 -6.53 -0.77 10.29
CA GLY A 28 -7.70 -0.73 9.41
C GLY A 28 -8.42 -2.06 9.40
N SER A 29 -8.60 -2.67 10.58
CA SER A 29 -9.11 -4.03 10.74
C SER A 29 -10.62 -4.18 10.66
N TYR A 30 -11.36 -3.09 10.47
CA TYR A 30 -12.83 -3.15 10.37
C TYR A 30 -13.27 -4.06 9.22
N ASP A 31 -13.96 -5.15 9.57
CA ASP A 31 -14.41 -6.15 8.60
C ASP A 31 -15.67 -5.69 7.87
N VAL A 32 -15.51 -5.06 6.71
CA VAL A 32 -16.62 -4.69 5.81
C VAL A 32 -16.98 -5.87 4.90
N ASN A 33 -15.97 -6.51 4.29
CA ASN A 33 -16.15 -7.56 3.28
C ASN A 33 -15.06 -8.64 3.40
N GLY A 34 -14.64 -8.98 4.61
CA GLY A 34 -13.61 -9.98 4.90
C GLY A 34 -12.46 -9.44 5.76
N SER A 35 -11.74 -10.33 6.42
CA SER A 35 -10.65 -10.02 7.34
C SER A 35 -9.44 -10.92 7.06
N TYR A 36 -8.25 -10.41 7.29
CA TYR A 36 -7.01 -11.20 7.22
C TYR A 36 -6.85 -12.13 8.41
N ARG A 37 -7.56 -11.92 9.52
CA ARG A 37 -7.43 -12.68 10.78
C ARG A 37 -7.43 -14.19 10.57
N GLY A 38 -8.34 -14.69 9.73
CA GLY A 38 -8.48 -16.11 9.44
C GLY A 38 -7.34 -16.73 8.62
N LEU A 39 -6.45 -15.93 8.05
CA LEU A 39 -5.30 -16.42 7.28
C LEU A 39 -4.11 -16.78 8.19
N PHE A 40 -4.08 -16.27 9.41
CA PHE A 40 -2.96 -16.46 10.32
C PHE A 40 -3.06 -17.75 11.12
N PRO A 41 -1.95 -18.49 11.29
CA PRO A 41 -1.93 -19.68 12.13
C PRO A 41 -2.09 -19.34 13.62
N ALA A 42 -2.54 -20.29 14.43
CA ALA A 42 -2.85 -20.12 15.86
C ALA A 42 -1.67 -19.60 16.72
N ARG A 43 -0.43 -19.71 16.25
CA ARG A 43 0.76 -19.16 16.91
C ARG A 43 0.89 -17.63 16.80
N VAL A 44 0.03 -16.99 16.01
CA VAL A 44 -0.01 -15.54 15.85
C VAL A 44 -1.08 -14.95 16.75
N GLN A 45 -0.65 -14.12 17.68
CA GLN A 45 -1.56 -13.28 18.47
C GLN A 45 -1.94 -12.07 17.61
N TYR A 46 -3.06 -12.17 16.96
CA TYR A 46 -3.56 -11.12 16.05
C TYR A 46 -4.46 -10.14 16.79
N THR A 47 -4.17 -8.85 16.66
CA THR A 47 -4.93 -7.77 17.29
C THR A 47 -5.30 -6.71 16.24
N GLY A 48 -6.60 -6.48 16.07
CA GLY A 48 -7.15 -5.53 15.11
C GLY A 48 -7.37 -4.14 15.70
N TYR A 49 -6.93 -3.11 14.99
CA TYR A 49 -7.10 -1.70 15.33
C TYR A 49 -7.82 -0.95 14.21
N ASP A 50 -8.78 -0.11 14.58
CA ASP A 50 -9.47 0.79 13.65
C ASP A 50 -9.85 2.09 14.35
N LEU A 51 -10.41 3.05 13.60
CA LEU A 51 -10.91 4.33 14.14
C LEU A 51 -12.31 4.22 14.76
N GLU A 52 -13.07 3.19 14.36
CA GLU A 52 -14.43 2.96 14.84
C GLU A 52 -14.59 1.52 15.36
N PRO A 53 -15.47 1.31 16.34
CA PRO A 53 -15.76 -0.04 16.83
C PRO A 53 -16.59 -0.82 15.80
N GLY A 54 -16.30 -2.11 15.65
CA GLY A 54 -17.07 -2.99 14.78
C GLY A 54 -16.47 -4.38 14.60
N PRO A 55 -16.99 -5.17 13.67
CA PRO A 55 -16.47 -6.49 13.39
C PRO A 55 -14.99 -6.44 13.02
N GLY A 56 -14.18 -7.35 13.60
CA GLY A 56 -12.74 -7.41 13.35
C GLY A 56 -11.88 -6.45 14.19
N VAL A 57 -12.49 -5.47 14.87
CA VAL A 57 -11.81 -4.45 15.68
C VAL A 57 -11.73 -4.89 17.14
N ASP A 58 -10.52 -5.09 17.65
CA ASP A 58 -10.27 -5.37 19.07
C ASP A 58 -10.07 -4.09 19.87
N HIS A 59 -9.47 -3.06 19.25
CA HIS A 59 -9.20 -1.76 19.88
C HIS A 59 -9.47 -0.60 18.93
N VAL A 60 -10.12 0.43 19.47
CA VAL A 60 -10.36 1.69 18.77
C VAL A 60 -9.20 2.65 19.01
N LEU A 61 -8.64 3.20 17.93
CA LEU A 61 -7.57 4.21 18.00
C LEU A 61 -8.15 5.58 18.35
N ALA A 62 -7.55 6.24 19.33
CA ALA A 62 -7.91 7.62 19.70
C ALA A 62 -7.33 8.66 18.72
N ASP A 63 -6.20 8.36 18.11
CA ASP A 63 -5.54 9.17 17.07
C ASP A 63 -5.15 8.23 15.90
N PRO A 64 -5.52 8.53 14.66
CA PRO A 64 -5.19 7.70 13.51
C PRO A 64 -3.69 7.57 13.23
N TYR A 65 -2.87 8.44 13.79
CA TYR A 65 -1.44 8.53 13.51
C TYR A 65 -0.55 8.24 14.72
N VAL A 66 -1.12 7.76 15.82
CA VAL A 66 -0.38 7.39 17.05
C VAL A 66 -0.81 5.98 17.46
N LEU A 67 0.09 5.03 17.33
CA LEU A 67 -0.19 3.65 17.69
C LEU A 67 0.02 3.43 19.21
N PRO A 68 -0.97 2.88 19.95
CA PRO A 68 -0.91 2.74 21.42
C PRO A 68 -0.05 1.57 21.88
N MET A 69 0.99 1.22 21.12
CA MET A 69 1.95 0.17 21.45
C MET A 69 3.30 0.78 21.82
N ALA A 70 4.02 0.11 22.72
CA ALA A 70 5.39 0.49 23.07
C ALA A 70 6.34 0.33 21.87
N ASP A 71 7.47 1.03 21.92
CA ASP A 71 8.53 0.87 20.94
C ASP A 71 9.02 -0.57 20.91
N ALA A 72 9.30 -1.10 19.73
CA ALA A 72 9.85 -2.44 19.52
C ALA A 72 9.06 -3.55 20.25
N SER A 73 7.73 -3.49 20.24
CA SER A 73 6.85 -4.45 20.92
C SER A 73 6.10 -5.40 19.98
N VAL A 74 6.11 -5.14 18.68
CA VAL A 74 5.31 -5.85 17.66
C VAL A 74 6.24 -6.59 16.71
N ASP A 75 5.91 -7.82 16.33
CA ASP A 75 6.67 -8.62 15.37
C ASP A 75 6.21 -8.39 13.93
N LEU A 76 4.90 -8.14 13.74
CA LEU A 76 4.28 -7.94 12.44
C LEU A 76 3.21 -6.85 12.50
N VAL A 77 3.24 -5.95 11.55
CA VAL A 77 2.13 -5.05 11.24
C VAL A 77 1.53 -5.46 9.91
N VAL A 78 0.22 -5.54 9.82
CA VAL A 78 -0.48 -5.72 8.54
C VAL A 78 -1.45 -4.57 8.33
N SER A 79 -1.68 -4.21 7.07
CA SER A 79 -2.70 -3.25 6.69
C SER A 79 -3.13 -3.52 5.26
N GLY A 80 -4.42 -3.52 5.00
CA GLY A 80 -4.92 -3.72 3.65
C GLY A 80 -6.16 -2.91 3.35
N GLN A 81 -6.12 -2.21 2.20
CA GLN A 81 -7.24 -1.39 1.72
C GLN A 81 -7.64 -0.29 2.72
N MET A 82 -6.64 0.34 3.36
CA MET A 82 -6.83 1.39 4.35
C MET A 82 -6.07 2.67 3.97
N LEU A 83 -4.86 2.55 3.41
CA LEU A 83 -4.02 3.72 3.13
C LEU A 83 -4.67 4.71 2.16
N GLU A 84 -5.45 4.24 1.20
CA GLU A 84 -6.21 5.07 0.27
C GLU A 84 -7.23 5.96 0.96
N HIS A 85 -7.71 5.54 2.12
CA HIS A 85 -8.67 6.27 2.96
C HIS A 85 -8.01 7.16 4.01
N CYS A 86 -6.70 7.04 4.19
CA CYS A 86 -5.93 7.73 5.23
C CYS A 86 -5.36 9.07 4.69
N PRO A 87 -5.87 10.25 5.10
CA PRO A 87 -5.44 11.53 4.53
C PRO A 87 -3.95 11.84 4.68
N GLN A 88 -3.32 11.38 5.74
CA GLN A 88 -1.89 11.61 6.04
C GLN A 88 -1.15 10.27 6.23
N PHE A 89 -1.36 9.33 5.32
CA PHE A 89 -0.84 7.95 5.40
C PHE A 89 0.67 7.88 5.68
N TRP A 90 1.46 8.85 5.21
CA TRP A 90 2.91 8.88 5.45
C TRP A 90 3.27 8.97 6.94
N ARG A 91 2.39 9.53 7.80
CA ARG A 91 2.62 9.61 9.25
C ARG A 91 2.58 8.25 9.94
N LEU A 92 1.88 7.27 9.36
CA LEU A 92 1.81 5.92 9.92
C LEU A 92 3.11 5.15 9.75
N PHE A 93 3.91 5.41 8.73
CA PHE A 93 5.11 4.63 8.47
C PHE A 93 6.19 4.78 9.56
N PRO A 94 6.51 5.98 10.09
CA PRO A 94 7.36 6.12 11.27
C PRO A 94 6.79 5.42 12.52
N GLU A 95 5.47 5.44 12.73
CA GLU A 95 4.84 4.72 13.83
C GLU A 95 4.93 3.20 13.67
N ILE A 96 4.70 2.69 12.46
CA ILE A 96 4.94 1.28 12.12
C ILE A 96 6.40 0.91 12.43
N ALA A 97 7.34 1.74 11.97
CA ALA A 97 8.76 1.52 12.26
C ALA A 97 9.06 1.57 13.76
N ARG A 98 8.42 2.48 14.52
CA ARG A 98 8.61 2.60 15.97
C ARG A 98 8.16 1.34 16.71
N VAL A 99 6.97 0.85 16.43
CA VAL A 99 6.38 -0.29 17.16
C VAL A 99 6.98 -1.63 16.77
N LEU A 100 7.48 -1.78 15.55
CA LEU A 100 8.14 -3.00 15.11
C LEU A 100 9.44 -3.26 15.90
N ARG A 101 9.65 -4.51 16.28
CA ARG A 101 10.95 -4.99 16.80
C ARG A 101 12.01 -4.95 15.70
N PRO A 102 13.30 -4.89 16.04
CA PRO A 102 14.37 -5.17 15.07
C PRO A 102 14.12 -6.53 14.40
N GLY A 103 14.14 -6.55 13.06
CA GLY A 103 13.76 -7.72 12.26
C GLY A 103 12.26 -7.91 12.04
N GLY A 104 11.41 -7.14 12.73
CA GLY A 104 9.96 -7.16 12.54
C GLY A 104 9.55 -6.68 11.16
N MET A 105 8.38 -7.11 10.71
CA MET A 105 7.93 -6.90 9.34
C MET A 105 6.60 -6.14 9.26
N ALA A 106 6.37 -5.47 8.13
CA ALA A 106 5.05 -4.95 7.80
C ALA A 106 4.62 -5.42 6.40
N PHE A 107 3.37 -5.90 6.29
CA PHE A 107 2.74 -6.25 5.01
C PHE A 107 1.64 -5.22 4.73
N VAL A 108 1.79 -4.48 3.66
CA VAL A 108 0.90 -3.37 3.31
C VAL A 108 0.34 -3.57 1.92
N ILE A 109 -0.99 -3.54 1.81
CA ILE A 109 -1.70 -3.69 0.54
C ILE A 109 -2.61 -2.49 0.34
N ALA A 110 -2.48 -1.81 -0.81
CA ALA A 110 -3.32 -0.69 -1.16
C ALA A 110 -3.62 -0.68 -2.68
N PRO A 111 -4.71 -0.06 -3.14
CA PRO A 111 -5.06 -0.06 -4.56
C PRO A 111 -4.15 0.85 -5.38
N SER A 112 -3.80 0.41 -6.60
CA SER A 112 -3.14 1.23 -7.63
C SER A 112 -4.12 1.74 -8.67
N ALA A 113 -5.33 1.20 -8.74
CA ALA A 113 -6.36 1.53 -9.72
C ALA A 113 -7.75 1.49 -9.08
N GLY A 114 -8.78 1.57 -9.92
CA GLY A 114 -10.18 1.44 -9.51
C GLY A 114 -10.91 2.77 -9.38
N PRO A 115 -12.25 2.75 -9.37
CA PRO A 115 -13.08 3.92 -9.24
C PRO A 115 -12.96 4.57 -7.87
N ILE A 116 -13.41 5.81 -7.75
CA ILE A 116 -13.53 6.47 -6.44
C ILE A 116 -14.54 5.71 -5.59
N HIS A 117 -14.13 5.32 -4.38
CA HIS A 117 -14.98 4.68 -3.38
C HIS A 117 -14.70 5.27 -1.99
N ARG A 118 -15.62 6.05 -1.47
CA ARG A 118 -15.44 6.77 -0.20
C ARG A 118 -15.79 5.90 1.00
N TYR A 119 -14.82 5.81 1.98
CA TYR A 119 -15.04 5.12 3.25
C TYR A 119 -14.21 5.74 4.39
N PRO A 120 -14.57 6.88 4.95
CA PRO A 120 -15.50 7.91 4.46
C PRO A 120 -14.93 8.76 3.32
N THR A 121 -13.61 8.73 3.10
CA THR A 121 -12.88 9.43 2.04
C THR A 121 -12.14 8.43 1.15
N ASP A 122 -11.78 8.82 -0.06
CA ASP A 122 -10.91 8.06 -0.95
C ASP A 122 -9.91 9.04 -1.57
N ASN A 123 -8.66 8.98 -1.11
CA ASN A 123 -7.68 10.03 -1.35
C ASN A 123 -6.61 9.63 -2.35
N TYR A 124 -6.22 8.32 -2.39
CA TYR A 124 -4.97 7.92 -3.06
C TYR A 124 -5.08 6.62 -3.83
N ARG A 125 -4.18 6.51 -4.83
CA ARG A 125 -3.78 5.27 -5.49
C ARG A 125 -2.26 5.19 -5.44
N PHE A 126 -1.72 3.99 -5.16
CA PHE A 126 -0.31 3.83 -4.85
C PHE A 126 0.44 3.10 -5.96
N TYR A 127 1.69 3.49 -6.16
CA TYR A 127 2.61 2.89 -7.12
C TYR A 127 3.90 2.44 -6.41
N PRO A 128 4.71 1.54 -7.00
CA PRO A 128 5.90 0.99 -6.34
C PRO A 128 6.87 2.04 -5.79
N ASP A 129 7.08 3.14 -6.50
CA ASP A 129 7.96 4.22 -6.06
C ASP A 129 7.48 4.92 -4.78
N ALA A 130 6.14 4.93 -4.55
CA ALA A 130 5.59 5.46 -3.30
C ALA A 130 5.99 4.59 -2.11
N TYR A 131 6.00 3.25 -2.27
CA TYR A 131 6.42 2.35 -1.19
C TYR A 131 7.93 2.42 -0.93
N ALA A 132 8.74 2.60 -1.96
CA ALA A 132 10.17 2.86 -1.81
C ALA A 132 10.43 4.15 -1.02
N ALA A 133 9.76 5.25 -1.40
CA ALA A 133 9.87 6.53 -0.70
C ALA A 133 9.39 6.46 0.77
N LEU A 134 8.32 5.72 1.05
CA LEU A 134 7.81 5.51 2.41
C LEU A 134 8.77 4.67 3.26
N ALA A 135 9.41 3.66 2.68
CA ALA A 135 10.43 2.87 3.34
C ALA A 135 11.62 3.76 3.77
N ASP A 136 12.15 4.55 2.85
CA ASP A 136 13.25 5.48 3.12
C ASP A 136 12.85 6.52 4.18
N TYR A 137 11.66 7.10 4.07
CA TYR A 137 11.14 8.09 5.01
C TYR A 137 11.05 7.54 6.46
N ALA A 138 10.67 6.27 6.62
CA ALA A 138 10.48 5.65 7.92
C ALA A 138 11.71 4.89 8.45
N GLY A 139 12.80 4.81 7.68
CA GLY A 139 13.97 4.00 8.03
C GLY A 139 13.67 2.50 8.01
N LEU A 140 12.73 2.08 7.19
CA LEU A 140 12.42 0.68 6.91
C LEU A 140 13.14 0.24 5.63
N ARG A 141 13.31 -1.05 5.46
CA ARG A 141 13.75 -1.64 4.20
C ARG A 141 12.55 -2.20 3.45
N LEU A 142 12.35 -1.81 2.20
CA LEU A 142 11.41 -2.45 1.29
C LEU A 142 12.05 -3.76 0.80
N VAL A 143 11.52 -4.89 1.29
CA VAL A 143 12.06 -6.24 1.04
C VAL A 143 11.53 -6.82 -0.26
N ASP A 144 10.25 -6.61 -0.51
CA ASP A 144 9.56 -7.02 -1.73
C ASP A 144 8.43 -6.04 -2.04
N CYS A 145 8.18 -5.84 -3.33
CA CYS A 145 7.09 -4.98 -3.79
C CYS A 145 6.60 -5.47 -5.14
N TRP A 146 5.29 -5.67 -5.26
CA TRP A 146 4.71 -6.05 -6.56
C TRP A 146 3.33 -5.45 -6.76
N LEU A 147 3.00 -5.25 -8.03
CA LEU A 147 1.68 -4.85 -8.47
C LEU A 147 0.92 -6.12 -8.94
N ASP A 148 -0.23 -6.39 -8.32
CA ASP A 148 -1.12 -7.47 -8.80
C ASP A 148 -1.99 -6.93 -9.94
N PRO A 149 -1.84 -7.42 -11.17
CA PRO A 149 -2.62 -6.91 -12.29
C PRO A 149 -4.08 -7.35 -12.28
N ARG A 150 -4.45 -8.27 -11.37
CA ARG A 150 -5.78 -8.86 -11.30
C ARG A 150 -6.77 -7.94 -10.60
N GLY A 151 -8.03 -8.06 -10.98
CA GLY A 151 -9.12 -7.28 -10.39
C GLY A 151 -9.08 -5.80 -10.75
N MET A 152 -10.12 -5.08 -10.36
CA MET A 152 -10.27 -3.65 -10.69
C MET A 152 -9.33 -2.75 -9.88
N TRP A 153 -8.90 -3.20 -8.70
CA TRP A 153 -8.11 -2.39 -7.77
C TRP A 153 -6.61 -2.43 -8.06
N ARG A 154 -6.12 -3.49 -8.72
CA ARG A 154 -4.70 -3.70 -9.04
C ARG A 154 -3.84 -3.46 -7.82
N ASP A 155 -3.95 -4.35 -6.83
CA ASP A 155 -3.31 -4.19 -5.54
C ASP A 155 -1.81 -3.99 -5.66
N LEU A 156 -1.30 -2.90 -5.08
CA LEU A 156 0.10 -2.76 -4.77
C LEU A 156 0.35 -3.43 -3.42
N VAL A 157 1.30 -4.36 -3.40
CA VAL A 157 1.71 -5.09 -2.19
C VAL A 157 3.13 -4.73 -1.84
N GLY A 158 3.37 -4.35 -0.59
CA GLY A 158 4.69 -4.06 -0.06
C GLY A 158 5.00 -4.90 1.17
N VAL A 159 6.22 -5.43 1.21
CA VAL A 159 6.79 -6.13 2.34
C VAL A 159 7.94 -5.29 2.87
N PHE A 160 7.77 -4.76 4.08
CA PHE A 160 8.74 -3.89 4.73
C PHE A 160 9.38 -4.61 5.93
N GLN A 161 10.60 -4.23 6.29
CA GLN A 161 11.30 -4.75 7.46
C GLN A 161 12.05 -3.66 8.22
N LYS A 162 12.01 -3.72 9.54
CA LYS A 162 12.81 -2.86 10.42
C LYS A 162 14.15 -3.51 10.72
N GLY A 163 15.22 -3.11 10.01
CA GLY A 163 16.56 -3.69 10.18
C GLY A 163 16.58 -5.21 10.03
N GLY A 164 17.74 -5.85 10.23
CA GLY A 164 17.88 -7.31 10.20
C GLY A 164 18.09 -7.91 8.81
N ASP A 165 18.42 -9.22 8.78
CA ASP A 165 18.54 -10.00 7.56
C ASP A 165 17.23 -10.72 7.25
N VAL A 166 16.75 -10.61 6.01
CA VAL A 166 15.54 -11.31 5.57
C VAL A 166 15.87 -12.76 5.28
N GLN A 167 15.26 -13.66 6.03
CA GLN A 167 15.09 -15.03 5.57
C GLN A 167 13.82 -15.10 4.73
N ARG A 168 13.97 -15.07 3.41
CA ARG A 168 12.86 -15.38 2.50
C ARG A 168 12.55 -16.87 2.65
N LEU A 169 11.40 -17.17 3.23
CA LEU A 169 10.84 -18.52 3.15
C LEU A 169 10.53 -18.73 1.67
N THR A 170 10.94 -19.88 1.10
CA THR A 170 10.77 -20.20 -0.31
C THR A 170 9.31 -20.02 -0.74
N ALA A 171 9.00 -18.83 -1.22
CA ALA A 171 7.73 -18.61 -1.91
C ALA A 171 7.84 -19.19 -3.32
N PRO A 172 6.76 -19.77 -3.87
CA PRO A 172 6.73 -20.11 -5.28
C PRO A 172 7.07 -18.87 -6.11
N PRO A 173 7.75 -19.04 -7.25
CA PRO A 173 8.14 -17.92 -8.10
C PRO A 173 6.91 -17.05 -8.37
N VAL A 174 7.08 -15.76 -8.21
CA VAL A 174 6.13 -14.77 -8.68
C VAL A 174 5.90 -15.07 -10.15
N ALA A 175 4.65 -15.33 -10.53
CA ALA A 175 4.30 -15.20 -11.93
C ALA A 175 4.88 -13.85 -12.38
N GLU A 176 5.74 -13.88 -13.41
CA GLU A 176 6.45 -12.69 -13.89
C GLU A 176 5.55 -11.50 -13.74
N VAL A 177 6.04 -10.48 -13.02
CA VAL A 177 5.47 -9.14 -13.15
C VAL A 177 5.64 -8.87 -14.63
N VAL A 178 4.57 -9.06 -15.39
CA VAL A 178 4.52 -8.57 -16.76
C VAL A 178 4.73 -7.09 -16.54
N ALA A 179 5.95 -6.62 -16.82
CA ALA A 179 6.17 -5.21 -17.00
C ALA A 179 5.03 -4.82 -17.96
N VAL A 180 4.11 -4.02 -17.47
CA VAL A 180 3.15 -3.37 -18.34
C VAL A 180 4.05 -2.53 -19.21
N GLN A 181 4.48 -3.10 -20.34
CA GLN A 181 4.97 -2.30 -21.44
C GLN A 181 3.78 -1.40 -21.72
N ASN A 182 3.91 -0.14 -21.37
CA ASN A 182 3.07 0.91 -21.88
C ASN A 182 3.38 0.96 -23.39
N ASP A 183 2.93 -0.04 -24.14
CA ASP A 183 2.95 -0.06 -25.60
C ASP A 183 1.84 0.83 -26.19
N GLU A 184 1.27 1.68 -25.37
CA GLU A 184 0.62 2.90 -25.81
C GLU A 184 1.58 4.08 -25.63
N THR A 185 2.66 4.08 -26.39
CA THR A 185 3.12 5.34 -26.95
C THR A 185 1.91 5.85 -27.73
N PRO A 186 1.31 7.02 -27.38
CA PRO A 186 0.26 7.57 -28.21
C PRO A 186 0.83 7.64 -29.61
N ALA A 187 0.35 6.76 -30.49
CA ALA A 187 0.63 6.87 -31.91
C ALA A 187 0.18 8.28 -32.26
N ASP A 188 1.09 9.05 -32.85
CA ASP A 188 0.84 10.35 -33.44
C ASP A 188 0.59 11.55 -32.50
N LEU A 189 1.51 11.80 -31.56
CA LEU A 189 1.85 13.21 -31.33
C LEU A 189 2.68 13.65 -32.52
N PRO A 190 2.20 14.63 -33.34
CA PRO A 190 3.01 15.19 -34.40
C PRO A 190 4.34 15.63 -33.82
N ALA A 191 5.45 15.28 -34.44
CA ALA A 191 6.78 15.68 -34.00
C ALA A 191 6.75 17.19 -33.77
N ALA A 192 6.70 17.59 -32.50
CA ALA A 192 6.76 18.99 -32.13
C ALA A 192 8.13 19.47 -32.63
N GLU A 193 8.14 20.37 -33.56
CA GLU A 193 9.35 21.10 -33.96
C GLU A 193 10.02 21.56 -32.66
N VAL A 194 11.20 21.03 -32.40
CA VAL A 194 12.02 21.42 -31.25
C VAL A 194 12.49 22.84 -31.49
N GLY A 195 11.62 23.78 -31.17
CA GLY A 195 11.95 25.19 -31.11
C GLY A 195 12.92 25.45 -29.99
N GLN A 196 14.09 25.98 -30.32
CA GLN A 196 15.16 26.33 -29.38
C GLN A 196 14.69 27.41 -28.40
N GLY A 197 14.69 27.14 -27.10
CA GLY A 197 14.57 28.12 -26.03
C GLY A 197 13.82 27.57 -24.78
N PRO A 198 14.13 28.06 -23.58
CA PRO A 198 13.39 27.67 -22.39
C PRO A 198 11.96 28.24 -22.49
N ARG A 199 10.98 27.32 -22.57
CA ARG A 199 9.57 27.71 -22.52
C ARG A 199 9.23 28.20 -21.11
N THR A 200 8.53 29.33 -21.03
CA THR A 200 8.02 29.82 -19.75
C THR A 200 6.97 28.85 -19.17
N SER A 201 6.83 28.87 -17.86
CA SER A 201 5.81 28.02 -17.19
C SER A 201 4.39 28.24 -17.74
N HIS A 202 4.12 29.45 -18.27
CA HIS A 202 2.83 29.79 -18.88
C HIS A 202 2.62 29.08 -20.22
N GLU A 203 3.66 29.01 -21.06
CA GLU A 203 3.60 28.32 -22.36
C GLU A 203 3.43 26.79 -22.20
N VAL A 204 4.03 26.22 -21.15
CA VAL A 204 3.84 24.79 -20.82
C VAL A 204 2.40 24.53 -20.35
N LEU A 205 1.83 25.40 -19.52
CA LEU A 205 0.43 25.30 -19.08
C LEU A 205 -0.55 25.46 -20.24
N ASP A 206 -0.31 26.38 -21.14
CA ASP A 206 -1.14 26.58 -22.35
C ASP A 206 -1.05 25.39 -23.31
N LEU A 207 0.11 24.74 -23.40
CA LEU A 207 0.28 23.52 -24.18
C LEU A 207 -0.51 22.35 -23.56
N LEU A 208 -0.42 22.18 -22.25
CA LEU A 208 -1.17 21.18 -21.51
C LEU A 208 -2.69 21.40 -21.63
N HIS A 209 -3.18 22.64 -21.51
CA HIS A 209 -4.60 22.97 -21.69
C HIS A 209 -5.13 22.70 -23.10
N ARG A 210 -4.31 22.88 -24.13
CA ARG A 210 -4.73 22.61 -25.52
C ARG A 210 -4.77 21.12 -25.87
N HIS A 211 -3.99 20.27 -25.18
CA HIS A 211 -3.89 18.84 -25.47
C HIS A 211 -4.64 17.93 -24.50
N LEU A 212 -5.01 18.44 -23.32
CA LEU A 212 -5.96 17.76 -22.44
C LEU A 212 -7.38 18.03 -22.95
N GLN A 213 -7.91 17.12 -23.73
CA GLN A 213 -9.30 17.18 -24.17
C GLN A 213 -10.26 17.24 -22.97
N PRO A 214 -11.38 17.98 -23.04
CA PRO A 214 -12.28 18.20 -21.91
C PRO A 214 -13.17 16.97 -21.55
N ALA A 215 -12.74 15.76 -21.89
CA ALA A 215 -13.51 14.54 -21.64
C ALA A 215 -13.51 14.04 -20.18
N LEU A 216 -12.94 14.80 -19.24
CA LEU A 216 -12.82 14.40 -17.82
C LEU A 216 -13.49 15.35 -16.81
N TYR A 217 -14.30 16.28 -17.24
CA TYR A 217 -15.19 17.00 -16.30
C TYR A 217 -16.55 16.33 -16.29
N VAL A 218 -16.73 15.35 -15.40
CA VAL A 218 -18.05 15.00 -14.91
C VAL A 218 -18.40 16.04 -13.86
N GLU A 219 -19.39 16.88 -14.13
CA GLU A 219 -19.98 17.77 -13.14
C GLU A 219 -20.45 16.94 -11.94
N ILE A 220 -20.03 17.40 -10.75
CA ILE A 220 -20.48 16.86 -9.46
C ILE A 220 -21.80 17.50 -9.10
#